data_fcaba48b4cbb605377aa095e3d3b9b03
#
_entry.id   fcaba48b4cbb605377aa095e3d3b9b03
#
_cell.length_a   1.000
_cell.length_b   1.000
_cell.length_c   1.000
_cell.angle_alpha   90.00
_cell.angle_beta   90.00
_cell.angle_gamma   90.00
#
_symmetry.space_group_name_H-M   'P 1'
#
loop_
_entity.id
_entity.type
_entity.pdbx_description
1 polymer ?
#
loop_
_entity_poly.entity_id
_entity_poly.type
_entity_poly.pdbx_seq_one_letter_code
_entity_poly.pdbx_strand_id
1 'polypeptide(L)'
;MLVGRRDGEGHTFVTNDDFTIGVEEEYQIIDPATRELLSRAHLILATAQDSVGDSVQFEHYLSQIEIGTAIARSVPEVRSELTRLRREVIAAAGRNGGRIAAAGTHPFSHWGAQEMTPKARYVEVAEEQAQLSREQLIFGCHVHIGISDRDAAIEVMNRSRPWLAVMLALASNSPYWLGTDTGYSSFRTEMWSRWPTAGTPHTFSSRADFDHLVSSLQSTGTISDGTKIYWDMRPSARFETIEFRVTDVCMTVDEAVMIAGLARGLAKTCYDAAIAGEPSPQVRPELLRAAKWRAARYGLDGQLIDLDAMAAVPAATMVEALLAYVRPALESYGEWDEVAALARGTVERGSGARRQRENFARNQRLEDVVDFVIAETARG
;
A
#
# COMPACT_ATOMS: atom_id res chain seq x y z
N MET A 1 -26.37 3.04 -15.53
CA MET A 1 -26.26 1.82 -16.31
C MET A 1 -25.90 2.23 -17.74
N LEU A 2 -24.60 2.32 -18.04
CA LEU A 2 -24.10 2.61 -19.38
C LEU A 2 -23.34 1.38 -19.86
N VAL A 3 -23.93 0.68 -20.81
CA VAL A 3 -23.35 -0.49 -21.48
C VAL A 3 -22.22 0.00 -22.36
N GLY A 4 -20.97 -0.37 -22.08
CA GLY A 4 -19.83 -0.13 -22.96
C GLY A 4 -20.10 -0.76 -24.33
N ARG A 5 -19.92 0.03 -25.40
CA ARG A 5 -20.01 -0.49 -26.78
C ARG A 5 -18.72 -1.22 -27.09
N ARG A 6 -18.82 -2.48 -27.50
CA ARG A 6 -17.72 -3.22 -28.13
C ARG A 6 -17.67 -2.86 -29.61
N ASP A 7 -16.46 -2.64 -30.13
CA ASP A 7 -16.24 -2.64 -31.56
C ASP A 7 -16.24 -4.08 -32.11
N GLY A 8 -16.23 -4.21 -33.43
CA GLY A 8 -16.27 -5.51 -34.11
C GLY A 8 -15.01 -6.38 -33.90
N GLU A 9 -13.98 -5.87 -33.21
CA GLU A 9 -12.70 -6.55 -32.91
C GLU A 9 -12.54 -6.88 -31.41
N GLY A 10 -13.54 -6.57 -30.56
CA GLY A 10 -13.56 -7.00 -29.15
C GLY A 10 -12.84 -6.07 -28.16
N HIS A 11 -12.38 -4.89 -28.58
CA HIS A 11 -11.78 -3.92 -27.70
C HIS A 11 -12.84 -3.17 -26.89
N THR A 12 -12.66 -3.13 -25.58
CA THR A 12 -13.53 -2.36 -24.68
C THR A 12 -12.97 -0.93 -24.60
N PHE A 13 -13.81 0.07 -24.93
CA PHE A 13 -13.40 1.47 -24.76
C PHE A 13 -13.32 1.82 -23.29
N VAL A 14 -12.27 2.56 -22.90
CA VAL A 14 -12.14 3.19 -21.58
C VAL A 14 -13.41 3.97 -21.29
N THR A 15 -14.09 3.64 -20.22
CA THR A 15 -15.25 4.40 -19.76
C THR A 15 -14.77 5.62 -18.97
N ASN A 16 -15.60 6.65 -18.82
CA ASN A 16 -15.27 7.82 -17.98
C ASN A 16 -15.04 7.44 -16.50
N ASP A 17 -15.33 6.21 -16.11
CA ASP A 17 -15.18 5.67 -14.76
C ASP A 17 -13.93 4.80 -14.58
N ASP A 18 -13.13 4.57 -15.64
CA ASP A 18 -11.84 3.91 -15.50
C ASP A 18 -10.76 4.86 -14.95
N PHE A 19 -9.76 4.27 -14.28
CA PHE A 19 -8.67 4.96 -13.58
C PHE A 19 -9.11 5.90 -12.46
N THR A 20 -10.28 5.66 -11.87
CA THR A 20 -10.65 6.22 -10.57
C THR A 20 -9.74 5.68 -9.49
N ILE A 21 -9.64 6.38 -8.36
CA ILE A 21 -8.72 6.08 -7.28
C ILE A 21 -9.50 5.81 -6.00
N GLY A 22 -9.20 4.71 -5.31
CA GLY A 22 -9.55 4.46 -3.92
C GLY A 22 -8.27 4.27 -3.10
N VAL A 23 -8.22 4.79 -1.89
CA VAL A 23 -7.07 4.61 -1.00
C VAL A 23 -7.55 4.06 0.33
N GLU A 24 -6.87 3.00 0.81
CA GLU A 24 -7.03 2.44 2.15
C GLU A 24 -5.76 2.70 2.95
N GLU A 25 -5.89 3.15 4.19
CA GLU A 25 -4.77 3.34 5.10
C GLU A 25 -5.06 2.67 6.45
N GLU A 26 -4.09 1.91 6.94
CA GLU A 26 -4.14 1.24 8.23
C GLU A 26 -3.35 2.04 9.26
N TYR A 27 -3.94 2.37 10.40
CA TYR A 27 -3.31 3.18 11.43
C TYR A 27 -3.16 2.44 12.74
N GLN A 28 -2.11 2.82 13.46
CA GLN A 28 -1.85 2.46 14.83
C GLN A 28 -2.68 3.32 15.78
N ILE A 29 -3.29 2.70 16.78
CA ILE A 29 -3.90 3.40 17.91
C ILE A 29 -2.88 3.37 19.05
N ILE A 30 -2.47 4.53 19.54
CA ILE A 30 -1.37 4.71 20.49
C ILE A 30 -1.89 5.21 21.84
N ASP A 31 -1.41 4.62 22.92
CA ASP A 31 -1.58 5.12 24.28
C ASP A 31 -0.69 6.37 24.49
N PRO A 32 -1.27 7.52 24.85
CA PRO A 32 -0.50 8.77 25.01
C PRO A 32 0.45 8.78 26.20
N ALA A 33 0.30 7.87 27.17
CA ALA A 33 1.15 7.80 28.35
C ALA A 33 2.36 6.88 28.13
N THR A 34 2.13 5.68 27.56
CA THR A 34 3.17 4.66 27.39
C THR A 34 3.80 4.69 25.98
N ARG A 35 3.13 5.28 25.00
CA ARG A 35 3.45 5.22 23.55
C ARG A 35 3.35 3.81 22.97
N GLU A 36 2.80 2.86 23.71
CA GLU A 36 2.49 1.52 23.18
C GLU A 36 1.18 1.51 22.40
N LEU A 37 0.94 0.43 21.67
CA LEU A 37 -0.32 0.21 20.98
C LEU A 37 -1.46 0.02 22.00
N LEU A 38 -2.64 0.55 21.68
CA LEU A 38 -3.82 0.61 22.53
C LEU A 38 -5.02 -0.06 21.84
N SER A 39 -5.53 -1.15 22.41
CA SER A 39 -6.69 -1.91 21.89
C SER A 39 -8.02 -1.20 22.11
N ARG A 40 -8.31 -0.13 21.36
CA ARG A 40 -9.52 0.71 21.49
C ARG A 40 -10.27 0.98 20.17
N ALA A 41 -10.02 0.22 19.12
CA ALA A 41 -10.68 0.41 17.82
C ALA A 41 -12.21 0.48 17.94
N HIS A 42 -12.82 -0.37 18.78
CA HIS A 42 -14.28 -0.40 18.97
C HIS A 42 -14.89 0.92 19.47
N LEU A 43 -14.17 1.65 20.35
CA LEU A 43 -14.62 2.96 20.85
C LEU A 43 -14.42 4.06 19.80
N ILE A 44 -13.29 4.00 19.09
CA ILE A 44 -12.95 4.98 18.06
C ILE A 44 -13.92 4.86 16.88
N LEU A 45 -14.20 3.63 16.42
CA LEU A 45 -15.18 3.40 15.36
C LEU A 45 -16.56 3.93 15.76
N ALA A 46 -17.05 3.57 16.94
CA ALA A 46 -18.35 4.05 17.42
C ALA A 46 -18.43 5.59 17.46
N THR A 47 -17.31 6.26 17.80
CA THR A 47 -17.23 7.72 17.86
C THR A 47 -17.11 8.36 16.48
N ALA A 48 -16.45 7.69 15.52
CA ALA A 48 -16.22 8.18 14.16
C ALA A 48 -17.42 7.93 13.23
N GLN A 49 -18.27 6.92 13.55
CA GLN A 49 -19.36 6.47 12.71
C GLN A 49 -20.26 7.62 12.21
N ASP A 50 -20.57 8.59 13.08
CA ASP A 50 -21.44 9.73 12.75
C ASP A 50 -20.83 10.67 11.71
N SER A 51 -19.50 10.79 11.65
CA SER A 51 -18.81 11.74 10.78
C SER A 51 -18.26 11.13 9.50
N VAL A 52 -17.90 9.84 9.53
CA VAL A 52 -17.22 9.17 8.40
C VAL A 52 -17.92 7.87 7.94
N GLY A 53 -18.96 7.42 8.64
CA GLY A 53 -19.74 6.25 8.25
C GLY A 53 -18.88 5.00 8.07
N ASP A 54 -19.13 4.27 6.97
CA ASP A 54 -18.44 3.01 6.63
C ASP A 54 -17.01 3.22 6.09
N SER A 55 -16.54 4.47 5.98
CA SER A 55 -15.16 4.78 5.60
C SER A 55 -14.12 4.41 6.66
N VAL A 56 -14.54 3.97 7.85
CA VAL A 56 -13.67 3.51 8.93
C VAL A 56 -14.06 2.10 9.34
N GLN A 57 -13.09 1.19 9.41
CA GLN A 57 -13.30 -0.22 9.68
C GLN A 57 -12.32 -0.77 10.71
N PHE A 58 -12.70 -1.94 11.28
CA PHE A 58 -11.77 -2.76 12.08
C PHE A 58 -10.75 -3.43 11.18
N GLU A 59 -9.54 -3.57 11.69
CA GLU A 59 -8.50 -4.43 11.15
C GLU A 59 -8.22 -5.62 12.08
N HIS A 60 -7.16 -6.37 11.84
CA HIS A 60 -6.82 -7.63 12.50
C HIS A 60 -6.76 -7.54 14.02
N TYR A 61 -6.20 -6.46 14.56
CA TYR A 61 -6.13 -6.18 15.99
C TYR A 61 -6.98 -4.97 16.39
N LEU A 62 -7.48 -4.96 17.64
CA LEU A 62 -8.20 -3.82 18.20
C LEU A 62 -7.30 -2.57 18.44
N SER A 63 -6.00 -2.71 18.24
CA SER A 63 -5.04 -1.60 18.21
C SER A 63 -4.77 -1.05 16.82
N GLN A 64 -5.55 -1.53 15.83
CA GLN A 64 -5.50 -1.11 14.43
C GLN A 64 -6.85 -0.53 14.00
N ILE A 65 -6.81 0.43 13.10
CA ILE A 65 -7.99 1.01 12.46
C ILE A 65 -7.67 1.26 10.98
N GLU A 66 -8.60 0.91 10.11
CA GLU A 66 -8.49 1.11 8.67
C GLU A 66 -9.44 2.21 8.22
N ILE A 67 -8.98 3.10 7.35
CA ILE A 67 -9.84 4.02 6.60
C ILE A 67 -9.84 3.66 5.12
N GLY A 68 -10.99 3.89 4.46
CA GLY A 68 -11.12 3.80 3.01
C GLY A 68 -11.76 5.08 2.47
N THR A 69 -11.14 5.69 1.46
CA THR A 69 -11.69 6.88 0.80
C THR A 69 -12.93 6.53 -0.03
N ALA A 70 -13.77 7.52 -0.29
CA ALA A 70 -14.69 7.45 -1.42
C ALA A 70 -13.90 7.33 -2.75
N ILE A 71 -14.60 6.89 -3.80
CA ILE A 71 -14.01 6.83 -5.14
C ILE A 71 -13.70 8.24 -5.61
N ALA A 72 -12.41 8.53 -5.85
CA ALA A 72 -11.90 9.80 -6.33
C ALA A 72 -11.62 9.74 -7.83
N ARG A 73 -11.80 10.86 -8.51
CA ARG A 73 -11.53 11.00 -9.96
C ARG A 73 -10.24 11.76 -10.25
N SER A 74 -9.62 12.32 -9.21
CA SER A 74 -8.38 13.11 -9.31
C SER A 74 -7.54 13.00 -8.04
N VAL A 75 -6.24 13.28 -8.19
CA VAL A 75 -5.28 13.37 -7.07
C VAL A 75 -5.68 14.43 -6.04
N PRO A 76 -6.16 15.63 -6.42
CA PRO A 76 -6.69 16.60 -5.46
C PRO A 76 -7.91 16.11 -4.65
N GLU A 77 -8.80 15.31 -5.25
CA GLU A 77 -9.91 14.68 -4.53
C GLU A 77 -9.41 13.66 -3.49
N VAL A 78 -8.41 12.83 -3.86
CA VAL A 78 -7.74 11.91 -2.91
C VAL A 78 -7.17 12.68 -1.73
N ARG A 79 -6.45 13.78 -1.98
CA ARG A 79 -5.89 14.64 -0.94
C ARG A 79 -6.96 15.16 0.01
N SER A 80 -8.04 15.71 -0.54
CA SER A 80 -9.14 16.25 0.24
C SER A 80 -9.76 15.19 1.15
N GLU A 81 -10.01 14.01 0.61
CA GLU A 81 -10.66 12.93 1.33
C GLU A 81 -9.76 12.31 2.40
N LEU A 82 -8.48 12.06 2.11
CA LEU A 82 -7.51 11.58 3.11
C LEU A 82 -7.33 12.59 4.25
N THR A 83 -7.20 13.88 3.93
CA THR A 83 -7.10 14.93 4.95
C THR A 83 -8.35 14.93 5.85
N ARG A 84 -9.54 14.83 5.26
CA ARG A 84 -10.80 14.75 6.00
C ARG A 84 -10.85 13.53 6.91
N LEU A 85 -10.60 12.34 6.37
CA LEU A 85 -10.68 11.08 7.10
C LEU A 85 -9.64 10.99 8.23
N ARG A 86 -8.38 11.36 7.96
CA ARG A 86 -7.33 11.41 8.99
C ARG A 86 -7.71 12.33 10.15
N ARG A 87 -8.22 13.54 9.84
CA ARG A 87 -8.65 14.49 10.86
C ARG A 87 -9.77 13.92 11.75
N GLU A 88 -10.79 13.32 11.15
CA GLU A 88 -11.93 12.75 11.89
C GLU A 88 -11.50 11.56 12.77
N VAL A 89 -10.65 10.66 12.26
CA VAL A 89 -10.14 9.52 13.03
C VAL A 89 -9.22 9.98 14.18
N ILE A 90 -8.34 10.97 13.94
CA ILE A 90 -7.50 11.58 14.98
C ILE A 90 -8.35 12.20 16.08
N ALA A 91 -9.41 12.94 15.70
CA ALA A 91 -10.32 13.55 16.66
C ALA A 91 -11.10 12.50 17.46
N ALA A 92 -11.58 11.42 16.80
CA ALA A 92 -12.26 10.32 17.46
C ALA A 92 -11.34 9.57 18.43
N ALA A 93 -10.08 9.31 18.03
CA ALA A 93 -9.08 8.71 18.89
C ALA A 93 -8.80 9.58 20.13
N GLY A 94 -8.62 10.88 19.94
CA GLY A 94 -8.40 11.82 21.04
C GLY A 94 -9.55 11.84 22.06
N ARG A 95 -10.81 11.80 21.60
CA ARG A 95 -11.98 11.70 22.50
C ARG A 95 -12.02 10.39 23.30
N ASN A 96 -11.37 9.34 22.80
CA ASN A 96 -11.30 8.03 23.45
C ASN A 96 -9.95 7.75 24.12
N GLY A 97 -9.15 8.81 24.40
CA GLY A 97 -7.90 8.70 25.13
C GLY A 97 -6.78 8.00 24.35
N GLY A 98 -6.85 7.98 23.02
CA GLY A 98 -5.84 7.45 22.12
C GLY A 98 -5.22 8.53 21.22
N ARG A 99 -4.19 8.15 20.47
CA ARG A 99 -3.57 8.91 19.38
C ARG A 99 -3.50 8.03 18.16
N ILE A 100 -3.34 8.64 16.97
CA ILE A 100 -3.19 7.93 15.70
C ILE A 100 -1.77 8.13 15.17
N ALA A 101 -1.15 7.04 14.72
CA ALA A 101 0.16 7.06 14.08
C ALA A 101 0.15 6.22 12.79
N ALA A 102 0.79 6.74 11.74
CA ALA A 102 0.96 6.09 10.44
C ALA A 102 2.41 5.65 10.27
N ALA A 103 2.72 4.41 10.63
CA ALA A 103 3.98 3.73 10.37
C ALA A 103 3.73 2.25 10.09
N GLY A 104 4.49 1.64 9.20
CA GLY A 104 4.26 0.27 8.75
C GLY A 104 4.49 -0.80 9.82
N THR A 105 5.25 -0.49 10.89
CA THR A 105 5.39 -1.28 12.12
C THR A 105 5.46 -0.35 13.32
N HIS A 106 5.03 -0.84 14.48
CA HIS A 106 5.24 -0.10 15.74
C HIS A 106 6.68 -0.32 16.25
N PRO A 107 7.39 0.75 16.71
CA PRO A 107 8.79 0.61 17.10
C PRO A 107 9.09 -0.44 18.16
N PHE A 108 8.24 -0.59 19.19
CA PHE A 108 8.55 -1.47 20.32
C PHE A 108 7.38 -2.29 20.87
N SER A 109 6.11 -2.01 20.54
CA SER A 109 4.97 -2.80 21.04
C SER A 109 5.06 -4.25 20.56
N HIS A 110 4.74 -5.16 21.49
CA HIS A 110 4.76 -6.58 21.22
C HIS A 110 3.40 -7.07 20.73
N TRP A 111 3.39 -7.86 19.68
CA TRP A 111 2.16 -8.45 19.10
C TRP A 111 1.38 -9.30 20.11
N GLY A 112 2.06 -10.03 21.01
CA GLY A 112 1.44 -10.87 22.03
C GLY A 112 0.66 -10.10 23.11
N ALA A 113 0.81 -8.78 23.19
CA ALA A 113 0.04 -7.91 24.07
C ALA A 113 -1.23 -7.33 23.41
N GLN A 114 -1.46 -7.63 22.13
CA GLN A 114 -2.56 -7.04 21.36
C GLN A 114 -3.79 -7.95 21.38
N GLU A 115 -4.97 -7.33 21.47
CA GLU A 115 -6.26 -8.02 21.39
C GLU A 115 -6.70 -8.17 19.94
N MET A 116 -6.96 -9.40 19.52
CA MET A 116 -7.49 -9.67 18.17
C MET A 116 -8.93 -9.17 18.03
N THR A 117 -9.26 -8.62 16.89
CA THR A 117 -10.62 -8.23 16.55
C THR A 117 -11.52 -9.46 16.50
N PRO A 118 -12.65 -9.54 17.26
CA PRO A 118 -13.48 -10.72 17.37
C PRO A 118 -14.45 -10.87 16.16
N LYS A 119 -13.90 -10.84 14.94
CA LYS A 119 -14.63 -11.14 13.71
C LYS A 119 -14.30 -12.54 13.23
N ALA A 120 -15.29 -13.30 12.77
CA ALA A 120 -15.13 -14.68 12.31
C ALA A 120 -13.96 -14.83 11.30
N ARG A 121 -13.83 -13.89 10.34
CA ARG A 121 -12.74 -13.89 9.37
C ARG A 121 -11.35 -13.85 10.00
N TYR A 122 -11.14 -13.01 11.04
CA TYR A 122 -9.82 -12.90 11.67
C TYR A 122 -9.49 -14.10 12.55
N VAL A 123 -10.51 -14.69 13.19
CA VAL A 123 -10.37 -15.94 13.94
C VAL A 123 -9.96 -17.07 13.00
N GLU A 124 -10.64 -17.22 11.86
CA GLU A 124 -10.30 -18.21 10.82
C GLU A 124 -8.85 -18.02 10.31
N VAL A 125 -8.46 -16.79 9.97
CA VAL A 125 -7.08 -16.47 9.52
C VAL A 125 -6.06 -16.80 10.63
N ALA A 126 -6.39 -16.55 11.90
CA ALA A 126 -5.51 -16.89 13.02
C ALA A 126 -5.33 -18.40 13.21
N GLU A 127 -6.38 -19.18 12.97
CA GLU A 127 -6.31 -20.65 13.01
C GLU A 127 -5.50 -21.19 11.82
N GLU A 128 -5.75 -20.69 10.61
CA GLU A 128 -5.07 -21.14 9.39
C GLU A 128 -3.57 -20.77 9.38
N GLN A 129 -3.23 -19.53 9.73
CA GLN A 129 -1.86 -19.01 9.61
C GLN A 129 -1.05 -19.12 10.91
N ALA A 130 -1.70 -19.52 12.01
CA ALA A 130 -1.08 -19.79 13.31
C ALA A 130 -0.14 -18.65 13.78
N GLN A 131 1.16 -18.95 13.98
CA GLN A 131 2.12 -17.96 14.46
C GLN A 131 2.30 -16.78 13.52
N LEU A 132 2.21 -16.98 12.19
CA LEU A 132 2.36 -15.89 11.23
C LEU A 132 1.26 -14.84 11.38
N SER A 133 0.02 -15.27 11.63
CA SER A 133 -1.09 -14.36 11.88
C SER A 133 -0.93 -13.61 13.21
N ARG A 134 -0.49 -14.30 14.27
CA ARG A 134 -0.25 -13.65 15.57
C ARG A 134 0.83 -12.57 15.53
N GLU A 135 1.83 -12.74 14.68
CA GLU A 135 2.90 -11.76 14.50
C GLU A 135 2.58 -10.66 13.48
N GLN A 136 1.37 -10.68 12.89
CA GLN A 136 0.97 -9.78 11.81
C GLN A 136 0.55 -8.40 12.35
N LEU A 137 1.47 -7.72 13.04
CA LEU A 137 1.28 -6.39 13.60
C LEU A 137 1.92 -5.36 12.66
N ILE A 138 1.35 -5.23 11.45
CA ILE A 138 1.86 -4.38 10.38
C ILE A 138 0.74 -3.53 9.80
N PHE A 139 1.12 -2.44 9.12
CA PHE A 139 0.19 -1.41 8.65
C PHE A 139 0.56 -0.97 7.23
N GLY A 140 -0.39 -1.05 6.32
CA GLY A 140 -0.20 -0.77 4.90
C GLY A 140 -0.98 0.44 4.41
N CYS A 141 -0.63 0.85 3.19
CA CYS A 141 -1.44 1.71 2.35
C CYS A 141 -1.74 0.95 1.07
N HIS A 142 -3.02 0.81 0.73
CA HIS A 142 -3.46 0.15 -0.50
C HIS A 142 -4.09 1.17 -1.43
N VAL A 143 -3.75 1.07 -2.72
CA VAL A 143 -4.33 1.95 -3.74
C VAL A 143 -5.07 1.11 -4.76
N HIS A 144 -6.35 1.38 -4.91
CA HIS A 144 -7.22 0.78 -5.92
C HIS A 144 -7.34 1.71 -7.12
N ILE A 145 -7.08 1.19 -8.31
CA ILE A 145 -7.30 1.90 -9.57
C ILE A 145 -8.40 1.21 -10.36
N GLY A 146 -9.45 1.95 -10.70
CA GLY A 146 -10.60 1.45 -11.45
C GLY A 146 -10.17 0.94 -12.82
N ILE A 147 -10.47 -0.31 -13.13
CA ILE A 147 -10.29 -0.93 -14.46
C ILE A 147 -11.45 -1.91 -14.64
N SER A 148 -12.39 -1.56 -15.49
CA SER A 148 -13.59 -2.35 -15.75
C SER A 148 -13.31 -3.62 -16.55
N ASP A 149 -12.33 -3.58 -17.47
CA ASP A 149 -11.87 -4.73 -18.22
C ASP A 149 -10.89 -5.56 -17.40
N ARG A 150 -11.30 -6.76 -17.03
CA ARG A 150 -10.50 -7.65 -16.19
C ARG A 150 -9.32 -8.31 -16.90
N ASP A 151 -9.38 -8.50 -18.22
CA ASP A 151 -8.22 -8.96 -18.98
C ASP A 151 -7.16 -7.86 -19.08
N ALA A 152 -7.61 -6.60 -19.28
CA ALA A 152 -6.72 -5.45 -19.19
C ALA A 152 -6.10 -5.27 -17.79
N ALA A 153 -6.85 -5.56 -16.72
CA ALA A 153 -6.30 -5.53 -15.35
C ALA A 153 -5.15 -6.54 -15.17
N ILE A 154 -5.22 -7.73 -15.77
CA ILE A 154 -4.13 -8.72 -15.78
C ILE A 154 -2.91 -8.17 -16.53
N GLU A 155 -3.10 -7.56 -17.69
CA GLU A 155 -2.00 -6.94 -18.44
C GLU A 155 -1.36 -5.77 -17.67
N VAL A 156 -2.15 -4.93 -17.02
CA VAL A 156 -1.66 -3.86 -16.14
C VAL A 156 -0.83 -4.45 -14.99
N MET A 157 -1.32 -5.52 -14.35
CA MET A 157 -0.58 -6.21 -13.30
C MET A 157 0.76 -6.74 -13.82
N ASN A 158 0.77 -7.45 -14.95
CA ASN A 158 1.97 -8.01 -15.55
C ASN A 158 3.05 -6.93 -15.81
N ARG A 159 2.64 -5.78 -16.34
CA ARG A 159 3.52 -4.68 -16.75
C ARG A 159 4.00 -3.82 -15.58
N SER A 160 3.21 -3.74 -14.51
CA SER A 160 3.55 -2.93 -13.32
C SER A 160 4.60 -3.57 -12.42
N ARG A 161 4.78 -4.90 -12.46
CA ARG A 161 5.67 -5.65 -11.55
C ARG A 161 7.08 -5.10 -11.41
N PRO A 162 7.78 -4.67 -12.48
CA PRO A 162 9.14 -4.12 -12.36
C PRO A 162 9.23 -2.85 -11.51
N TRP A 163 8.13 -2.09 -11.43
CA TRP A 163 8.07 -0.80 -10.75
C TRP A 163 7.67 -0.87 -9.27
N LEU A 164 7.13 -2.01 -8.80
CA LEU A 164 6.65 -2.16 -7.43
C LEU A 164 7.75 -1.93 -6.38
N ALA A 165 9.00 -2.31 -6.69
CA ALA A 165 10.14 -2.07 -5.82
C ALA A 165 10.44 -0.56 -5.63
N VAL A 166 10.23 0.26 -6.67
CA VAL A 166 10.43 1.72 -6.58
C VAL A 166 9.33 2.36 -5.72
N MET A 167 8.07 1.93 -5.89
CA MET A 167 6.95 2.38 -5.06
C MET A 167 7.17 2.02 -3.59
N LEU A 168 7.64 0.80 -3.30
CA LEU A 168 8.01 0.38 -1.95
C LEU A 168 9.09 1.27 -1.35
N ALA A 169 10.15 1.59 -2.10
CA ALA A 169 11.23 2.44 -1.60
C ALA A 169 10.75 3.85 -1.24
N LEU A 170 9.84 4.44 -2.06
CA LEU A 170 9.22 5.75 -1.80
C LEU A 170 8.36 5.75 -0.53
N ALA A 171 7.61 4.66 -0.28
CA ALA A 171 6.68 4.54 0.84
C ALA A 171 7.26 3.84 2.06
N SER A 172 8.57 3.48 2.07
CA SER A 172 9.17 2.74 3.19
C SER A 172 9.11 3.52 4.49
N ASN A 173 8.47 2.94 5.53
CA ASN A 173 8.11 3.61 6.78
C ASN A 173 8.03 2.65 7.98
N SER A 174 8.88 1.59 8.02
CA SER A 174 8.86 0.59 9.08
C SER A 174 10.27 0.10 9.46
N PRO A 175 11.15 0.98 10.01
CA PRO A 175 12.53 0.62 10.31
C PRO A 175 12.71 -0.14 11.62
N TYR A 176 11.76 -0.04 12.56
CA TYR A 176 11.86 -0.59 13.90
C TYR A 176 10.89 -1.76 14.12
N TRP A 177 11.31 -2.74 14.90
CA TRP A 177 10.49 -3.88 15.31
C TRP A 177 10.96 -4.40 16.69
N LEU A 178 10.02 -4.56 17.63
CA LEU A 178 10.27 -5.10 18.99
C LEU A 178 11.46 -4.42 19.70
N GLY A 179 11.53 -3.11 19.63
CA GLY A 179 12.56 -2.31 20.31
C GLY A 179 13.91 -2.21 19.59
N THR A 180 14.01 -2.75 18.35
CA THR A 180 15.28 -2.84 17.63
C THR A 180 15.18 -2.15 16.26
N ASP A 181 16.23 -1.43 15.84
CA ASP A 181 16.42 -1.06 14.44
C ASP A 181 16.73 -2.33 13.64
N THR A 182 15.82 -2.71 12.77
CA THR A 182 15.93 -3.93 11.97
C THR A 182 16.99 -3.85 10.87
N GLY A 183 17.48 -2.64 10.58
CA GLY A 183 18.30 -2.35 9.42
C GLY A 183 17.54 -2.30 8.09
N TYR A 184 16.23 -2.52 8.07
CA TYR A 184 15.37 -2.40 6.89
C TYR A 184 14.67 -1.05 6.87
N SER A 185 14.37 -0.52 5.69
CA SER A 185 13.51 0.65 5.52
C SER A 185 12.04 0.27 5.56
N SER A 186 11.68 -0.93 5.05
CA SER A 186 10.37 -1.55 5.21
C SER A 186 10.50 -2.94 5.80
N PHE A 187 10.45 -3.06 7.11
CA PHE A 187 10.40 -4.37 7.77
C PHE A 187 9.01 -5.01 7.65
N ARG A 188 7.97 -4.21 7.47
CA ARG A 188 6.62 -4.69 7.12
C ARG A 188 6.66 -5.64 5.93
N THR A 189 7.42 -5.31 4.89
CA THR A 189 7.57 -6.15 3.70
C THR A 189 8.12 -7.54 4.03
N GLU A 190 9.11 -7.64 4.92
CA GLU A 190 9.68 -8.92 5.35
C GLU A 190 8.69 -9.72 6.21
N MET A 191 7.95 -9.07 7.10
CA MET A 191 6.90 -9.71 7.89
C MET A 191 5.79 -10.28 6.99
N TRP A 192 5.33 -9.48 6.02
CA TRP A 192 4.31 -9.89 5.04
C TRP A 192 4.77 -11.02 4.12
N SER A 193 6.04 -11.01 3.71
CA SER A 193 6.61 -12.00 2.78
C SER A 193 6.62 -13.43 3.31
N ARG A 194 6.36 -13.65 4.60
CA ARG A 194 6.26 -14.97 5.21
C ARG A 194 4.96 -15.71 4.87
N TRP A 195 3.94 -15.00 4.39
CA TRP A 195 2.65 -15.58 4.05
C TRP A 195 2.72 -16.33 2.71
N PRO A 196 2.03 -17.48 2.55
CA PRO A 196 2.19 -18.34 1.39
C PRO A 196 1.75 -17.72 0.06
N THR A 197 0.81 -16.77 0.12
CA THR A 197 0.28 -16.08 -1.07
C THR A 197 0.77 -14.62 -1.17
N ALA A 198 1.80 -14.23 -0.39
CA ALA A 198 2.42 -12.91 -0.46
C ALA A 198 3.53 -12.86 -1.54
N GLY A 199 3.96 -11.65 -1.87
CA GLY A 199 5.05 -11.40 -2.80
C GLY A 199 4.59 -10.80 -4.12
N THR A 200 5.54 -10.57 -5.02
CA THR A 200 5.24 -10.07 -6.36
C THR A 200 4.58 -11.18 -7.19
N PRO A 201 3.42 -10.93 -7.84
CA PRO A 201 2.73 -11.95 -8.62
C PRO A 201 3.57 -12.42 -9.81
N HIS A 202 3.36 -13.67 -10.24
CA HIS A 202 3.88 -14.17 -11.51
C HIS A 202 3.16 -13.52 -12.70
N THR A 203 3.69 -13.70 -13.90
CA THR A 203 3.02 -13.30 -15.14
C THR A 203 1.87 -14.25 -15.43
N PHE A 204 0.74 -13.71 -15.83
CA PHE A 204 -0.41 -14.49 -16.29
C PHE A 204 -0.65 -14.24 -17.77
N SER A 205 -0.97 -15.28 -18.51
CA SER A 205 -1.25 -15.22 -19.95
C SER A 205 -2.63 -14.65 -20.26
N SER A 206 -3.55 -14.69 -19.28
CA SER A 206 -4.92 -14.21 -19.40
C SER A 206 -5.61 -14.14 -18.04
N ARG A 207 -6.80 -13.57 -18.01
CA ARG A 207 -7.72 -13.65 -16.87
C ARG A 207 -8.05 -15.10 -16.51
N ALA A 208 -8.28 -15.95 -17.51
CA ALA A 208 -8.62 -17.36 -17.28
C ALA A 208 -7.46 -18.12 -16.60
N ASP A 209 -6.22 -17.80 -16.92
CA ASP A 209 -5.02 -18.36 -16.29
C ASP A 209 -4.94 -17.92 -14.80
N PHE A 210 -5.20 -16.65 -14.52
CA PHE A 210 -5.30 -16.14 -13.15
C PHE A 210 -6.40 -16.86 -12.35
N ASP A 211 -7.62 -16.95 -12.90
CA ASP A 211 -8.77 -17.59 -12.25
C ASP A 211 -8.50 -19.09 -12.01
N HIS A 212 -7.79 -19.74 -12.92
CA HIS A 212 -7.39 -21.15 -12.78
C HIS A 212 -6.42 -21.33 -11.60
N LEU A 213 -5.41 -20.45 -11.45
CA LEU A 213 -4.51 -20.49 -10.29
C LEU A 213 -5.27 -20.26 -8.98
N VAL A 214 -6.16 -19.25 -8.91
CA VAL A 214 -6.97 -18.98 -7.72
C VAL A 214 -7.81 -20.22 -7.35
N SER A 215 -8.49 -20.83 -8.34
CA SER A 215 -9.27 -22.05 -8.14
C SER A 215 -8.41 -23.22 -7.68
N SER A 216 -7.20 -23.34 -8.19
CA SER A 216 -6.24 -24.38 -7.78
C SER A 216 -5.79 -24.19 -6.34
N LEU A 217 -5.51 -22.95 -5.92
CA LEU A 217 -5.16 -22.64 -4.53
C LEU A 217 -6.32 -22.93 -3.56
N GLN A 218 -7.57 -22.68 -3.99
CA GLN A 218 -8.76 -23.05 -3.22
C GLN A 218 -8.90 -24.59 -3.14
N SER A 219 -8.75 -25.30 -4.25
CA SER A 219 -8.88 -26.76 -4.30
C SER A 219 -7.83 -27.49 -3.46
N THR A 220 -6.64 -26.88 -3.29
CA THR A 220 -5.58 -27.43 -2.41
C THR A 220 -5.79 -27.05 -0.93
N GLY A 221 -6.81 -26.27 -0.61
CA GLY A 221 -7.07 -25.79 0.76
C GLY A 221 -6.07 -24.72 1.23
N THR A 222 -5.29 -24.12 0.33
CA THR A 222 -4.32 -23.07 0.67
C THR A 222 -5.01 -21.77 1.00
N ILE A 223 -6.12 -21.46 0.34
CA ILE A 223 -6.98 -20.29 0.58
C ILE A 223 -8.45 -20.72 0.55
N SER A 224 -9.29 -20.07 1.34
CA SER A 224 -10.76 -20.32 1.31
C SER A 224 -11.45 -19.54 0.18
N ASP A 225 -10.92 -18.36 -0.17
CA ASP A 225 -11.46 -17.49 -1.23
C ASP A 225 -10.38 -16.59 -1.85
N GLY A 226 -10.70 -15.94 -2.98
CA GLY A 226 -9.76 -15.09 -3.72
C GLY A 226 -9.31 -13.81 -2.97
N THR A 227 -9.96 -13.45 -1.85
CA THR A 227 -9.52 -12.30 -1.03
C THR A 227 -8.25 -12.65 -0.23
N LYS A 228 -7.91 -13.94 -0.06
CA LYS A 228 -6.70 -14.43 0.61
C LYS A 228 -5.47 -14.53 -0.33
N ILE A 229 -5.54 -13.94 -1.52
CA ILE A 229 -4.37 -13.68 -2.36
C ILE A 229 -3.73 -12.38 -1.86
N TYR A 230 -2.55 -12.49 -1.28
CA TYR A 230 -1.86 -11.38 -0.60
C TYR A 230 -0.69 -10.81 -1.41
N TRP A 231 -0.72 -10.95 -2.73
CA TRP A 231 0.34 -10.39 -3.59
C TRP A 231 0.45 -8.87 -3.45
N ASP A 232 1.63 -8.36 -3.79
CA ASP A 232 1.97 -6.92 -3.77
C ASP A 232 1.07 -6.08 -4.69
N MET A 233 0.45 -6.72 -5.67
CA MET A 233 -0.53 -6.17 -6.60
C MET A 233 -1.46 -7.28 -7.06
N ARG A 234 -2.76 -7.01 -7.14
CA ARG A 234 -3.76 -8.00 -7.58
C ARG A 234 -5.00 -7.35 -8.17
N PRO A 235 -5.74 -8.02 -9.07
CA PRO A 235 -7.12 -7.66 -9.33
C PRO A 235 -7.95 -7.84 -8.04
N SER A 236 -8.76 -6.85 -7.69
CA SER A 236 -9.63 -6.97 -6.52
C SER A 236 -10.68 -8.07 -6.73
N ALA A 237 -10.90 -8.88 -5.69
CA ALA A 237 -11.96 -9.90 -5.71
C ALA A 237 -13.38 -9.28 -5.58
N ARG A 238 -13.49 -8.03 -5.07
CA ARG A 238 -14.77 -7.38 -4.75
C ARG A 238 -15.12 -6.23 -5.68
N PHE A 239 -14.12 -5.52 -6.20
CA PHE A 239 -14.31 -4.31 -6.99
C PHE A 239 -13.69 -4.48 -8.39
N GLU A 240 -14.14 -3.71 -9.34
CA GLU A 240 -13.53 -3.64 -10.68
C GLU A 240 -12.29 -2.73 -10.65
N THR A 241 -11.30 -3.15 -9.87
CA THR A 241 -10.06 -2.41 -9.66
C THR A 241 -8.85 -3.32 -9.70
N ILE A 242 -7.69 -2.75 -10.02
CA ILE A 242 -6.39 -3.29 -9.69
C ILE A 242 -5.90 -2.65 -8.38
N GLU A 243 -5.44 -3.46 -7.44
CA GLU A 243 -5.07 -3.06 -6.09
C GLU A 243 -3.56 -3.15 -5.91
N PHE A 244 -2.90 -2.04 -5.62
CA PHE A 244 -1.50 -1.95 -5.23
C PHE A 244 -1.39 -2.05 -3.71
N ARG A 245 -0.64 -3.05 -3.21
CA ARG A 245 -0.55 -3.40 -1.78
C ARG A 245 0.88 -3.35 -1.22
N VAL A 246 1.84 -3.07 -2.08
CA VAL A 246 3.28 -3.19 -1.77
C VAL A 246 3.78 -2.19 -0.74
N THR A 247 3.06 -1.09 -0.50
CA THR A 247 3.51 0.06 0.29
C THR A 247 3.19 -0.06 1.78
N ASP A 248 4.12 0.38 2.63
CA ASP A 248 3.82 0.70 4.02
C ASP A 248 2.78 1.82 4.08
N VAL A 249 2.05 1.95 5.19
CA VAL A 249 1.21 3.14 5.40
C VAL A 249 2.09 4.38 5.35
N CYS A 250 1.66 5.37 4.60
CA CYS A 250 2.39 6.61 4.39
C CYS A 250 2.30 7.52 5.62
N MET A 251 3.44 8.06 6.08
CA MET A 251 3.47 8.88 7.29
C MET A 251 2.64 10.14 7.15
N THR A 252 2.67 10.81 5.99
CA THR A 252 1.93 12.04 5.70
C THR A 252 0.89 11.85 4.60
N VAL A 253 -0.11 12.74 4.52
CA VAL A 253 -1.08 12.78 3.41
C VAL A 253 -0.36 12.99 2.08
N ASP A 254 0.65 13.84 2.02
CA ASP A 254 1.43 14.09 0.80
C ASP A 254 2.05 12.82 0.22
N GLU A 255 2.58 11.95 1.09
CA GLU A 255 3.16 10.68 0.66
C GLU A 255 2.09 9.70 0.16
N ALA A 256 0.92 9.64 0.79
CA ALA A 256 -0.19 8.81 0.32
C ALA A 256 -0.73 9.31 -1.04
N VAL A 257 -0.86 10.62 -1.20
CA VAL A 257 -1.25 11.27 -2.47
C VAL A 257 -0.24 10.99 -3.58
N MET A 258 1.05 11.07 -3.29
CA MET A 258 2.12 10.69 -4.22
C MET A 258 1.97 9.24 -4.69
N ILE A 259 1.79 8.29 -3.76
CA ILE A 259 1.63 6.87 -4.09
C ILE A 259 0.37 6.64 -4.91
N ALA A 260 -0.74 7.28 -4.57
CA ALA A 260 -2.00 7.20 -5.32
C ALA A 260 -1.84 7.72 -6.76
N GLY A 261 -1.20 8.87 -6.94
CA GLY A 261 -0.90 9.43 -8.25
C GLY A 261 0.03 8.55 -9.09
N LEU A 262 1.11 8.03 -8.48
CA LEU A 262 2.02 7.09 -9.15
C LEU A 262 1.32 5.79 -9.54
N ALA A 263 0.47 5.22 -8.68
CA ALA A 263 -0.31 4.02 -8.98
C ALA A 263 -1.26 4.26 -10.17
N ARG A 264 -1.96 5.42 -10.21
CA ARG A 264 -2.82 5.82 -11.32
C ARG A 264 -2.04 5.97 -12.61
N GLY A 265 -0.96 6.73 -12.57
CA GLY A 265 -0.09 6.95 -13.72
C GLY A 265 0.48 5.64 -14.26
N LEU A 266 0.94 4.75 -13.37
CA LEU A 266 1.48 3.44 -13.73
C LEU A 266 0.40 2.54 -14.35
N ALA A 267 -0.78 2.45 -13.74
CA ALA A 267 -1.88 1.64 -14.25
C ALA A 267 -2.30 2.12 -15.66
N LYS A 268 -2.46 3.43 -15.85
CA LYS A 268 -2.83 4.02 -17.16
C LYS A 268 -1.74 3.78 -18.21
N THR A 269 -0.47 4.02 -17.90
CA THR A 269 0.65 3.80 -18.84
C THR A 269 0.72 2.32 -19.25
N CYS A 270 0.62 1.40 -18.27
CA CYS A 270 0.62 -0.04 -18.55
C CYS A 270 -0.59 -0.48 -19.39
N TYR A 271 -1.76 0.11 -19.15
CA TYR A 271 -2.97 -0.13 -19.92
C TYR A 271 -2.79 0.32 -21.38
N ASP A 272 -2.31 1.54 -21.59
CA ASP A 272 -2.09 2.09 -22.93
C ASP A 272 -1.08 1.26 -23.72
N ALA A 273 0.01 0.83 -23.09
CA ALA A 273 0.99 -0.05 -23.70
C ALA A 273 0.40 -1.43 -24.08
N ALA A 274 -0.51 -1.97 -23.24
CA ALA A 274 -1.23 -3.21 -23.54
C ALA A 274 -2.15 -3.05 -24.75
N ILE A 275 -2.94 -1.97 -24.82
CA ILE A 275 -3.83 -1.67 -25.98
C ILE A 275 -3.03 -1.41 -27.24
N ALA A 276 -1.87 -0.77 -27.14
CA ALA A 276 -0.95 -0.58 -28.28
C ALA A 276 -0.28 -1.87 -28.76
N GLY A 277 -0.48 -2.99 -28.06
CA GLY A 277 0.14 -4.28 -28.39
C GLY A 277 1.65 -4.33 -28.13
N GLU A 278 2.16 -3.46 -27.25
CA GLU A 278 3.56 -3.48 -26.86
C GLU A 278 3.89 -4.78 -26.10
N PRO A 279 5.09 -5.37 -26.26
CA PRO A 279 5.46 -6.58 -25.55
C PRO A 279 5.47 -6.37 -24.04
N SER A 280 4.92 -7.31 -23.27
CA SER A 280 4.96 -7.27 -21.81
C SER A 280 6.38 -7.56 -21.30
N PRO A 281 6.89 -6.83 -20.27
CA PRO A 281 8.21 -7.07 -19.70
C PRO A 281 8.37 -8.50 -19.19
N GLN A 282 9.38 -9.20 -19.67
CA GLN A 282 9.70 -10.58 -19.27
C GLN A 282 10.80 -10.59 -18.22
N VAL A 283 10.44 -10.33 -16.96
CA VAL A 283 11.38 -10.31 -15.85
C VAL A 283 11.24 -11.60 -15.02
N ARG A 284 12.36 -12.24 -14.75
CA ARG A 284 12.41 -13.46 -13.92
C ARG A 284 11.94 -13.15 -12.48
N PRO A 285 11.11 -14.04 -11.88
CA PRO A 285 10.59 -13.84 -10.51
C PRO A 285 11.70 -13.66 -9.48
N GLU A 286 12.85 -14.32 -9.64
CA GLU A 286 13.98 -14.19 -8.72
C GLU A 286 14.58 -12.76 -8.72
N LEU A 287 14.59 -12.10 -9.88
CA LEU A 287 15.06 -10.73 -10.00
C LEU A 287 14.06 -9.73 -9.42
N LEU A 288 12.76 -9.93 -9.63
CA LEU A 288 11.71 -9.14 -8.99
C LEU A 288 11.79 -9.25 -7.46
N ARG A 289 11.98 -10.48 -6.94
CA ARG A 289 12.16 -10.72 -5.52
C ARG A 289 13.42 -10.03 -4.97
N ALA A 290 14.54 -10.08 -5.69
CA ALA A 290 15.76 -9.40 -5.31
C ALA A 290 15.61 -7.88 -5.33
N ALA A 291 14.90 -7.31 -6.32
CA ALA A 291 14.61 -5.89 -6.41
C ALA A 291 13.73 -5.43 -5.24
N LYS A 292 12.67 -6.17 -4.93
CA LYS A 292 11.79 -5.90 -3.79
C LYS A 292 12.54 -5.95 -2.45
N TRP A 293 13.34 -7.02 -2.23
CA TRP A 293 14.15 -7.15 -1.03
C TRP A 293 15.13 -5.96 -0.89
N ARG A 294 15.77 -5.56 -1.98
CA ARG A 294 16.70 -4.44 -1.95
C ARG A 294 16.01 -3.12 -1.61
N ALA A 295 14.81 -2.89 -2.15
CA ALA A 295 13.97 -1.74 -1.81
C ALA A 295 13.54 -1.78 -0.34
N ALA A 296 13.08 -2.92 0.17
CA ALA A 296 12.73 -3.09 1.58
C ALA A 296 13.92 -2.85 2.50
N ARG A 297 15.11 -3.35 2.13
CA ARG A 297 16.33 -3.26 2.97
C ARG A 297 16.90 -1.85 3.00
N TYR A 298 17.01 -1.18 1.86
CA TYR A 298 17.78 0.05 1.74
C TYR A 298 16.93 1.30 1.49
N GLY A 299 15.68 1.15 1.04
CA GLY A 299 14.77 2.25 0.74
C GLY A 299 15.38 3.23 -0.27
N LEU A 300 15.17 4.53 0.00
CA LEU A 300 15.70 5.62 -0.82
C LEU A 300 17.19 5.94 -0.52
N ASP A 301 17.74 5.46 0.60
CA ASP A 301 19.11 5.77 1.02
C ASP A 301 20.15 4.89 0.33
N GLY A 302 19.72 3.88 -0.41
CA GLY A 302 20.60 2.94 -1.08
C GLY A 302 20.48 2.94 -2.59
N GLN A 303 20.88 1.80 -3.16
CA GLN A 303 20.73 1.51 -4.59
C GLN A 303 19.55 0.56 -4.79
N LEU A 304 18.75 0.81 -5.80
CA LEU A 304 17.72 -0.10 -6.32
C LEU A 304 18.25 -0.87 -7.54
N ILE A 305 17.51 -1.91 -7.95
CA ILE A 305 17.87 -2.66 -9.14
C ILE A 305 17.16 -2.06 -10.35
N ASP A 306 17.93 -1.63 -11.33
CA ASP A 306 17.46 -1.39 -12.67
C ASP A 306 17.39 -2.76 -13.38
N LEU A 307 16.16 -3.21 -13.65
CA LEU A 307 15.91 -4.53 -14.23
C LEU A 307 16.14 -4.58 -15.74
N ASP A 308 16.21 -3.42 -16.40
CA ASP A 308 16.54 -3.33 -17.83
C ASP A 308 18.06 -3.32 -18.02
N ALA A 309 18.76 -2.49 -17.26
CA ALA A 309 20.23 -2.42 -17.28
C ALA A 309 20.91 -3.57 -16.53
N MET A 310 20.17 -4.38 -15.76
CA MET A 310 20.68 -5.42 -14.86
C MET A 310 21.78 -4.89 -13.91
N ALA A 311 21.55 -3.73 -13.33
CA ALA A 311 22.52 -3.01 -12.51
C ALA A 311 21.88 -2.44 -11.23
N ALA A 312 22.70 -2.29 -10.19
CA ALA A 312 22.31 -1.54 -9.00
C ALA A 312 22.65 -0.05 -9.22
N VAL A 313 21.63 0.80 -9.16
CA VAL A 313 21.71 2.24 -9.39
C VAL A 313 21.18 3.03 -8.19
N PRO A 314 21.56 4.30 -7.99
CA PRO A 314 20.99 5.12 -6.93
C PRO A 314 19.45 5.12 -6.97
N ALA A 315 18.80 5.08 -5.81
CA ALA A 315 17.33 5.05 -5.74
C ALA A 315 16.69 6.24 -6.47
N ALA A 316 17.28 7.42 -6.38
CA ALA A 316 16.82 8.61 -7.10
C ALA A 316 16.77 8.40 -8.63
N THR A 317 17.72 7.65 -9.21
CA THR A 317 17.71 7.31 -10.63
C THR A 317 16.49 6.47 -11.00
N MET A 318 16.14 5.49 -10.17
CA MET A 318 14.94 4.66 -10.42
C MET A 318 13.63 5.43 -10.21
N VAL A 319 13.61 6.37 -9.26
CA VAL A 319 12.45 7.25 -9.07
C VAL A 319 12.25 8.15 -10.30
N GLU A 320 13.30 8.76 -10.83
CA GLU A 320 13.20 9.56 -12.05
C GLU A 320 12.82 8.70 -13.28
N ALA A 321 13.29 7.44 -13.35
CA ALA A 321 12.88 6.51 -14.40
C ALA A 321 11.37 6.19 -14.31
N LEU A 322 10.84 5.92 -13.10
CA LEU A 322 9.40 5.74 -12.89
C LEU A 322 8.62 7.00 -13.28
N LEU A 323 9.07 8.17 -12.82
CA LEU A 323 8.44 9.46 -13.16
C LEU A 323 8.40 9.66 -14.68
N ALA A 324 9.51 9.41 -15.37
CA ALA A 324 9.57 9.52 -16.84
C ALA A 324 8.59 8.55 -17.52
N TYR A 325 8.48 7.32 -17.01
CA TYR A 325 7.58 6.28 -17.54
C TYR A 325 6.10 6.66 -17.40
N VAL A 326 5.69 7.20 -16.24
CA VAL A 326 4.28 7.54 -15.99
C VAL A 326 3.90 8.97 -16.43
N ARG A 327 4.87 9.78 -16.85
CA ARG A 327 4.65 11.19 -17.19
C ARG A 327 3.54 11.43 -18.20
N PRO A 328 3.48 10.74 -19.37
CA PRO A 328 2.42 11.00 -20.34
C PRO A 328 1.01 10.79 -19.76
N ALA A 329 0.84 9.76 -18.92
CA ALA A 329 -0.43 9.49 -18.28
C ALA A 329 -0.79 10.58 -17.27
N LEU A 330 0.15 10.98 -16.39
CA LEU A 330 -0.08 12.04 -15.41
C LEU A 330 -0.34 13.41 -16.08
N GLU A 331 0.36 13.73 -17.16
CA GLU A 331 0.10 14.95 -17.94
C GLU A 331 -1.31 14.95 -18.54
N SER A 332 -1.80 13.80 -19.01
CA SER A 332 -3.16 13.68 -19.56
C SER A 332 -4.26 13.97 -18.53
N TYR A 333 -3.96 13.77 -17.24
CA TYR A 333 -4.85 14.09 -16.10
C TYR A 333 -4.57 15.49 -15.51
N GLY A 334 -3.52 16.20 -15.94
CA GLY A 334 -3.08 17.47 -15.32
C GLY A 334 -2.47 17.30 -13.92
N GLU A 335 -1.97 16.09 -13.58
CA GLU A 335 -1.49 15.72 -12.24
C GLU A 335 0.04 15.60 -12.15
N TRP A 336 0.74 15.76 -13.28
CA TRP A 336 2.19 15.59 -13.35
C TRP A 336 2.97 16.46 -12.37
N ASP A 337 2.70 17.75 -12.34
CA ASP A 337 3.49 18.71 -11.56
C ASP A 337 3.41 18.39 -10.06
N GLU A 338 2.21 18.06 -9.55
CA GLU A 338 2.01 17.72 -8.15
C GLU A 338 2.70 16.39 -7.80
N VAL A 339 2.42 15.32 -8.56
CA VAL A 339 2.95 13.99 -8.25
C VAL A 339 4.49 13.96 -8.37
N ALA A 340 5.05 14.59 -9.40
CA ALA A 340 6.49 14.66 -9.60
C ALA A 340 7.18 15.48 -8.49
N ALA A 341 6.59 16.61 -8.08
CA ALA A 341 7.11 17.42 -6.98
C ALA A 341 7.11 16.65 -5.65
N LEU A 342 6.04 15.93 -5.35
CA LEU A 342 5.93 15.10 -4.15
C LEU A 342 6.97 13.96 -4.14
N ALA A 343 7.16 13.27 -5.27
CA ALA A 343 8.14 12.19 -5.38
C ALA A 343 9.58 12.69 -5.20
N ARG A 344 9.95 13.78 -5.89
CA ARG A 344 11.26 14.40 -5.74
C ARG A 344 11.49 14.94 -4.33
N GLY A 345 10.50 15.62 -3.76
CA GLY A 345 10.55 16.09 -2.37
C GLY A 345 10.71 14.93 -1.37
N THR A 346 10.14 13.75 -1.66
CA THR A 346 10.34 12.55 -0.82
C THR A 346 11.77 12.01 -0.95
N VAL A 347 12.37 12.01 -2.14
CA VAL A 347 13.78 11.63 -2.33
C VAL A 347 14.71 12.58 -1.56
N GLU A 348 14.45 13.89 -1.61
CA GLU A 348 15.27 14.91 -0.95
C GLU A 348 15.22 14.81 0.59
N ARG A 349 14.02 14.76 1.17
CA ARG A 349 13.83 14.70 2.64
C ARG A 349 14.04 13.31 3.24
N GLY A 350 14.08 12.27 2.40
CA GLY A 350 14.12 10.87 2.82
C GLY A 350 12.74 10.26 3.07
N SER A 351 12.68 8.94 3.01
CA SER A 351 11.47 8.14 3.34
C SER A 351 11.08 8.27 4.82
N GLY A 352 9.89 7.79 5.17
CA GLY A 352 9.45 7.71 6.56
C GLY A 352 10.45 6.98 7.45
N ALA A 353 11.03 5.88 6.96
CA ALA A 353 12.04 5.12 7.70
C ALA A 353 13.30 5.93 8.03
N ARG A 354 13.82 6.68 7.08
CA ARG A 354 14.98 7.57 7.30
C ARG A 354 14.65 8.63 8.35
N ARG A 355 13.50 9.28 8.24
CA ARG A 355 13.07 10.34 9.16
C ARG A 355 12.85 9.82 10.59
N GLN A 356 12.32 8.59 10.74
CA GLN A 356 12.22 7.93 12.04
C GLN A 356 13.61 7.70 12.66
N ARG A 357 14.60 7.22 11.89
CA ARG A 357 15.98 7.04 12.37
C ARG A 357 16.66 8.35 12.72
N GLU A 358 16.47 9.40 11.92
CA GLU A 358 16.98 10.74 12.22
C GLU A 358 16.37 11.32 13.51
N ASN A 359 15.10 11.03 13.78
CA ASN A 359 14.47 11.41 15.05
C ASN A 359 15.07 10.63 16.21
N PHE A 360 15.20 9.30 16.11
CA PHE A 360 15.82 8.46 17.11
C PHE A 360 17.24 8.90 17.46
N ALA A 361 18.03 9.27 16.45
CA ALA A 361 19.43 9.69 16.63
C ALA A 361 19.60 10.89 17.57
N ARG A 362 18.55 11.70 17.77
CA ARG A 362 18.59 12.91 18.64
C ARG A 362 18.68 12.55 20.12
N ASN A 363 17.86 11.61 20.56
CA ASN A 363 17.66 11.29 21.99
C ASN A 363 17.83 9.80 22.34
N GLN A 364 17.98 8.93 21.35
CA GLN A 364 18.07 7.47 21.49
C GLN A 364 16.86 6.85 22.21
N ARG A 365 15.65 7.43 21.99
CA ARG A 365 14.40 6.99 22.62
C ARG A 365 13.37 6.66 21.54
N LEU A 366 12.83 5.45 21.59
CA LEU A 366 11.80 4.99 20.65
C LEU A 366 10.45 5.66 20.90
N GLU A 367 10.17 6.10 22.13
CA GLU A 367 8.97 6.87 22.45
C GLU A 367 8.96 8.22 21.68
N ASP A 368 10.12 8.87 21.51
CA ASP A 368 10.24 10.11 20.75
C ASP A 368 10.00 9.86 19.25
N VAL A 369 10.34 8.65 18.75
CA VAL A 369 10.00 8.25 17.37
C VAL A 369 8.47 8.09 17.22
N VAL A 370 7.78 7.49 18.18
CA VAL A 370 6.32 7.38 18.16
C VAL A 370 5.68 8.77 18.19
N ASP A 371 6.14 9.66 19.08
CA ASP A 371 5.63 11.04 19.15
C ASP A 371 5.87 11.81 17.82
N PHE A 372 7.02 11.59 17.19
CA PHE A 372 7.31 12.15 15.86
C PHE A 372 6.35 11.64 14.79
N VAL A 373 6.11 10.32 14.72
CA VAL A 373 5.16 9.74 13.75
C VAL A 373 3.75 10.26 13.98
N ILE A 374 3.28 10.35 15.24
CA ILE A 374 1.98 10.95 15.57
C ILE A 374 1.87 12.39 15.05
N ALA A 375 2.92 13.20 15.27
CA ALA A 375 2.95 14.58 14.83
C ALA A 375 2.93 14.71 13.29
N GLU A 376 3.70 13.89 12.60
CA GLU A 376 3.73 13.87 11.12
C GLU A 376 2.40 13.35 10.52
N THR A 377 1.78 12.34 11.14
CA THR A 377 0.48 11.80 10.72
C THR A 377 -0.62 12.86 10.76
N ALA A 378 -0.55 13.79 11.72
CA ALA A 378 -1.50 14.88 11.89
C ALA A 378 -1.26 16.08 10.94
N ARG A 379 -0.17 16.08 10.19
CA ARG A 379 0.11 17.10 9.16
C ARG A 379 -0.68 16.74 7.90
N GLY A 380 -1.70 17.52 7.59
CA GLY A 380 -2.56 17.37 6.42
C GLY A 380 -2.70 18.66 5.65
#